data_34a23ed58f4ecf2d5b3815d200ad424d
#
_entry.id   34a23ed58f4ecf2d5b3815d200ad424d
#
_cell.length_a   1.000
_cell.length_b   1.000
_cell.length_c   1.000
_cell.angle_alpha   90.00
_cell.angle_beta   90.00
_cell.angle_gamma   90.00
#
_symmetry.space_group_name_H-M   'P 1'
#
loop_
_entity.id
_entity.type
_entity.pdbx_description
1 polymer ?
#
loop_
_entity_poly.entity_id
_entity_poly.type
_entity_poly.pdbx_seq_one_letter_code
_entity_poly.pdbx_strand_id
1 'polypeptide(L)'
;MKSRSLIAATLVFGGAMLFTACGEGADKDAKPLDVQELTKNQPETHGAEIKEGDITLTSPLNAEWVTGGKSIYELKCQSCHRLTEEKLVGPGWKDVTKRRQPVWIMNMITNVDMMLETDPEAQKLLEQCMVRMPNQNLSKEDARKVLEFQRSNDGEK
;
A
#
# COMPACT_ATOMS: atom_id res chain seq x y z
N MET A 1 -67.75 -21.06 35.75
CA MET A 1 -68.08 -22.51 35.94
C MET A 1 -66.93 -23.32 35.33
N LYS A 2 -66.33 -24.13 36.25
CA LYS A 2 -65.49 -25.33 36.00
C LYS A 2 -64.34 -25.20 34.99
N SER A 3 -63.13 -24.93 35.40
CA SER A 3 -62.09 -25.88 35.89
C SER A 3 -61.96 -27.16 35.05
N ARG A 4 -60.78 -27.30 34.42
CA ARG A 4 -60.06 -28.61 34.37
C ARG A 4 -58.58 -28.41 33.99
N SER A 5 -57.74 -28.58 34.96
CA SER A 5 -56.30 -28.85 34.82
C SER A 5 -56.06 -30.05 33.96
N LEU A 6 -55.04 -30.00 33.13
CA LEU A 6 -54.33 -31.18 32.64
C LEU A 6 -52.85 -30.87 32.64
N ILE A 7 -52.17 -31.55 33.53
CA ILE A 7 -50.72 -31.66 33.69
C ILE A 7 -50.23 -32.52 32.53
N ALA A 8 -49.32 -32.05 31.76
CA ALA A 8 -48.58 -32.85 30.80
C ALA A 8 -47.07 -32.68 31.02
N ALA A 9 -46.43 -33.80 31.22
CA ALA A 9 -45.08 -34.02 31.66
C ALA A 9 -44.04 -33.45 30.69
N THR A 10 -43.08 -32.74 31.25
CA THR A 10 -41.85 -32.33 30.61
C THR A 10 -40.88 -33.47 30.51
N LEU A 11 -40.62 -33.97 29.34
CA LEU A 11 -39.48 -34.82 29.01
C LEU A 11 -38.28 -33.95 28.74
N VAL A 12 -37.36 -33.96 29.71
CA VAL A 12 -36.04 -33.35 29.55
C VAL A 12 -35.18 -34.28 28.72
N PHE A 13 -34.99 -33.94 27.46
CA PHE A 13 -34.00 -34.58 26.60
C PHE A 13 -32.65 -33.85 26.79
N GLY A 14 -31.81 -34.42 27.63
CA GLY A 14 -30.43 -34.00 27.83
C GLY A 14 -29.61 -34.37 26.60
N GLY A 15 -29.41 -33.40 25.70
CA GLY A 15 -28.46 -33.51 24.61
C GLY A 15 -27.04 -33.19 25.12
N ALA A 16 -26.22 -34.19 25.35
CA ALA A 16 -24.80 -34.04 25.60
C ALA A 16 -24.15 -33.56 24.28
N MET A 17 -23.84 -32.27 24.18
CA MET A 17 -22.94 -31.74 23.15
C MET A 17 -21.52 -32.16 23.49
N LEU A 18 -21.04 -33.17 22.78
CA LEU A 18 -19.63 -33.51 22.73
C LEU A 18 -18.91 -32.40 21.92
N PHE A 19 -18.32 -31.44 22.60
CA PHE A 19 -17.30 -30.57 22.03
C PHE A 19 -16.05 -31.41 21.77
N THR A 20 -15.90 -31.91 20.57
CA THR A 20 -14.60 -32.37 20.09
C THR A 20 -13.73 -31.12 19.94
N ALA A 21 -12.94 -30.81 20.96
CA ALA A 21 -11.81 -29.91 20.87
C ALA A 21 -10.82 -30.52 19.87
N CYS A 22 -10.69 -29.90 18.69
CA CYS A 22 -9.53 -30.09 17.83
C CYS A 22 -8.33 -29.58 18.61
N GLY A 23 -7.66 -30.47 19.32
CA GLY A 23 -6.35 -30.25 19.85
C GLY A 23 -5.36 -30.25 18.71
N GLU A 24 -5.06 -29.06 18.20
CA GLU A 24 -3.92 -28.81 17.34
C GLU A 24 -2.69 -29.16 18.15
N GLY A 25 -2.04 -30.25 17.80
CA GLY A 25 -0.72 -30.57 18.28
C GLY A 25 0.25 -29.48 17.88
N ALA A 26 0.48 -28.54 18.77
CA ALA A 26 1.60 -27.63 18.63
C ALA A 26 2.87 -28.49 18.61
N ASP A 27 3.51 -28.56 17.46
CA ASP A 27 4.79 -29.21 17.26
C ASP A 27 5.80 -28.51 18.17
N LYS A 28 6.16 -29.13 19.27
CA LYS A 28 7.06 -28.56 20.29
C LYS A 28 8.49 -28.42 19.80
N ASP A 29 8.79 -28.97 18.63
CA ASP A 29 10.10 -28.93 17.99
C ASP A 29 10.15 -27.90 16.84
N ALA A 30 9.10 -27.11 16.61
CA ALA A 30 9.14 -26.03 15.65
C ALA A 30 10.13 -24.96 16.12
N LYS A 31 11.30 -24.95 15.51
CA LYS A 31 12.30 -23.89 15.68
C LYS A 31 11.62 -22.53 15.44
N PRO A 32 11.79 -21.54 16.34
CA PRO A 32 11.24 -20.22 16.12
C PRO A 32 11.67 -19.71 14.73
N LEU A 33 10.70 -19.28 13.94
CA LEU A 33 10.96 -18.68 12.63
C LEU A 33 11.81 -17.43 12.85
N ASP A 34 13.06 -17.49 12.42
CA ASP A 34 13.95 -16.32 12.40
C ASP A 34 13.56 -15.43 11.21
N VAL A 35 12.80 -14.39 11.52
CA VAL A 35 12.34 -13.40 10.52
C VAL A 35 13.52 -12.73 9.83
N GLN A 36 14.68 -12.60 10.52
CA GLN A 36 15.89 -12.04 9.94
C GLN A 36 16.53 -12.98 8.90
N GLU A 37 16.43 -14.29 9.09
CA GLU A 37 16.93 -15.26 8.12
C GLU A 37 16.03 -15.34 6.88
N LEU A 38 14.72 -15.20 7.05
CA LEU A 38 13.75 -15.15 5.94
C LEU A 38 13.88 -13.89 5.09
N THR A 39 14.36 -12.79 5.66
CA THR A 39 14.51 -11.52 4.94
C THR A 39 15.90 -11.33 4.33
N LYS A 40 16.90 -12.11 4.74
CA LYS A 40 18.29 -11.98 4.23
C LYS A 40 18.46 -12.16 2.72
N ASN A 41 17.57 -12.88 2.06
CA ASN A 41 17.62 -13.16 0.64
C ASN A 41 16.47 -12.53 -0.16
N GLN A 42 15.68 -11.66 0.45
CA GLN A 42 14.76 -10.83 -0.34
C GLN A 42 15.62 -9.76 -1.01
N PRO A 43 15.50 -9.60 -2.34
CA PRO A 43 16.17 -8.48 -2.98
C PRO A 43 15.70 -7.21 -2.27
N GLU A 44 16.65 -6.42 -1.79
CA GLU A 44 16.37 -5.10 -1.22
C GLU A 44 15.77 -4.21 -2.31
N THR A 45 14.48 -4.43 -2.62
CA THR A 45 13.73 -3.60 -3.55
C THR A 45 13.34 -2.28 -2.92
N HIS A 46 13.61 -2.15 -1.62
CA HIS A 46 13.26 -0.98 -0.83
C HIS A 46 14.51 -0.19 -0.51
N GLY A 47 14.69 0.91 -1.22
CA GLY A 47 15.47 1.98 -0.69
C GLY A 47 16.82 2.29 -1.30
N ALA A 48 17.19 1.71 -2.43
CA ALA A 48 18.32 2.30 -3.17
C ALA A 48 17.92 3.68 -3.68
N GLU A 49 18.66 4.70 -3.28
CA GLU A 49 18.48 6.06 -3.78
C GLU A 49 18.57 6.08 -5.31
N ILE A 50 17.56 6.64 -5.95
CA ILE A 50 17.54 6.87 -7.40
C ILE A 50 18.24 8.20 -7.68
N LYS A 51 19.22 8.20 -8.58
CA LYS A 51 19.98 9.38 -9.00
C LYS A 51 19.54 9.86 -10.37
N GLU A 52 19.88 11.11 -10.71
CA GLU A 52 19.50 11.71 -12.01
C GLU A 52 19.90 10.85 -13.20
N GLY A 53 21.11 10.27 -13.20
CA GLY A 53 21.58 9.37 -14.25
C GLY A 53 20.83 8.06 -14.38
N ASP A 54 19.99 7.71 -13.41
CA ASP A 54 19.21 6.48 -13.39
C ASP A 54 17.89 6.57 -14.13
N ILE A 55 17.48 7.77 -14.53
CA ILE A 55 16.19 8.05 -15.16
C ILE A 55 16.41 8.59 -16.57
N THR A 56 15.89 7.86 -17.55
CA THR A 56 15.81 8.35 -18.92
C THR A 56 14.36 8.71 -19.22
N LEU A 57 14.12 9.98 -19.54
CA LEU A 57 12.82 10.45 -20.02
C LEU A 57 12.78 10.39 -21.53
N THR A 58 11.69 9.89 -22.08
CA THR A 58 11.45 9.80 -23.52
C THR A 58 10.42 10.86 -23.96
N SER A 59 10.55 11.34 -25.17
CA SER A 59 9.54 12.12 -25.86
C SER A 59 9.44 11.58 -27.29
N PRO A 60 8.26 11.15 -27.74
CA PRO A 60 6.98 11.15 -27.04
C PRO A 60 6.94 10.20 -25.83
N LEU A 61 5.88 10.33 -25.02
CA LEU A 61 5.62 9.45 -23.88
C LEU A 61 5.47 7.99 -24.33
N ASN A 62 5.94 7.07 -23.50
CA ASN A 62 5.70 5.63 -23.72
C ASN A 62 4.24 5.28 -23.34
N ALA A 63 3.40 4.97 -24.33
CA ALA A 63 1.99 4.68 -24.12
C ALA A 63 1.70 3.47 -23.24
N GLU A 64 2.55 2.43 -23.28
CA GLU A 64 2.41 1.26 -22.39
C GLU A 64 2.72 1.65 -20.95
N TRP A 65 3.72 2.46 -20.73
CA TRP A 65 4.07 2.93 -19.39
C TRP A 65 3.02 3.88 -18.83
N VAL A 66 2.44 4.74 -19.64
CA VAL A 66 1.29 5.58 -19.24
C VAL A 66 0.13 4.71 -18.79
N THR A 67 -0.21 3.66 -19.55
CA THR A 67 -1.30 2.74 -19.21
C THR A 67 -0.99 1.93 -17.95
N GLY A 68 0.22 1.38 -17.85
CA GLY A 68 0.68 0.66 -16.68
C GLY A 68 0.73 1.52 -15.42
N GLY A 69 1.23 2.74 -15.55
CA GLY A 69 1.27 3.72 -14.46
C GLY A 69 -0.11 4.13 -13.97
N LYS A 70 -1.08 4.29 -14.90
CA LYS A 70 -2.48 4.53 -14.56
C LYS A 70 -3.06 3.38 -13.73
N SER A 71 -2.84 2.15 -14.13
CA SER A 71 -3.31 0.97 -13.40
C SER A 71 -2.71 0.89 -11.99
N ILE A 72 -1.42 1.20 -11.83
CA ILE A 72 -0.76 1.26 -10.52
C ILE A 72 -1.35 2.39 -9.69
N TYR A 73 -1.57 3.58 -10.26
CA TYR A 73 -2.22 4.69 -9.58
C TYR A 73 -3.60 4.30 -9.03
N GLU A 74 -4.44 3.68 -9.85
CA GLU A 74 -5.79 3.25 -9.47
C GLU A 74 -5.78 2.22 -8.34
N LEU A 75 -4.78 1.35 -8.28
CA LEU A 75 -4.67 0.31 -7.25
C LEU A 75 -4.04 0.80 -5.95
N LYS A 76 -3.03 1.68 -6.02
CA LYS A 76 -2.15 1.97 -4.88
C LYS A 76 -2.15 3.43 -4.42
N CYS A 77 -2.54 4.37 -5.28
CA CYS A 77 -2.30 5.79 -5.03
C CYS A 77 -3.58 6.62 -4.89
N GLN A 78 -4.63 6.27 -5.63
CA GLN A 78 -5.85 7.09 -5.75
C GLN A 78 -6.63 7.24 -4.44
N SER A 79 -6.47 6.32 -3.49
CA SER A 79 -7.11 6.41 -2.18
C SER A 79 -6.61 7.62 -1.37
N CYS A 80 -5.40 8.10 -1.67
CA CYS A 80 -4.76 9.21 -0.97
C CYS A 80 -4.48 10.42 -1.86
N HIS A 81 -4.29 10.24 -3.17
CA HIS A 81 -3.90 11.29 -4.11
C HIS A 81 -4.95 11.50 -5.20
N ARG A 82 -5.37 12.74 -5.41
CA ARG A 82 -6.19 13.15 -6.55
C ARG A 82 -5.30 13.51 -7.74
N LEU A 83 -5.82 13.34 -8.97
CA LEU A 83 -5.16 13.84 -10.19
C LEU A 83 -5.32 15.35 -10.39
N THR A 84 -6.19 15.98 -9.62
CA THR A 84 -6.41 17.41 -9.55
C THR A 84 -5.43 18.07 -8.57
N GLU A 85 -5.56 19.37 -8.34
CA GLU A 85 -4.83 20.10 -7.29
C GLU A 85 -5.36 19.84 -5.88
N GLU A 86 -6.55 19.23 -5.79
CA GLU A 86 -7.23 18.98 -4.52
C GLU A 86 -6.45 18.01 -3.64
N LYS A 87 -6.19 18.41 -2.40
CA LYS A 87 -5.64 17.53 -1.38
C LYS A 87 -6.73 16.58 -0.87
N LEU A 88 -6.45 15.29 -0.83
CA LEU A 88 -7.28 14.29 -0.14
C LEU A 88 -6.61 13.92 1.20
N VAL A 89 -5.91 12.84 1.28
CA VAL A 89 -4.98 12.52 2.38
C VAL A 89 -3.60 13.10 2.05
N GLY A 90 -3.09 12.78 0.88
CA GLY A 90 -1.88 13.33 0.29
C GLY A 90 -2.17 14.52 -0.64
N PRO A 91 -1.14 15.20 -1.12
CA PRO A 91 -1.27 16.32 -2.05
C PRO A 91 -1.83 15.86 -3.40
N GLY A 92 -2.56 16.76 -4.08
CA GLY A 92 -3.00 16.54 -5.44
C GLY A 92 -1.84 16.49 -6.44
N TRP A 93 -2.00 15.71 -7.49
CA TRP A 93 -0.95 15.44 -8.49
C TRP A 93 -0.96 16.38 -9.68
N LYS A 94 -1.94 17.26 -9.84
CA LYS A 94 -1.94 18.23 -10.94
C LYS A 94 -0.61 19.00 -10.96
N ASP A 95 0.01 19.05 -12.12
CA ASP A 95 1.29 19.71 -12.39
C ASP A 95 2.45 19.23 -11.48
N VAL A 96 2.39 18.01 -10.94
CA VAL A 96 3.43 17.49 -10.05
C VAL A 96 4.76 17.39 -10.77
N THR A 97 4.78 17.02 -12.04
CA THR A 97 6.01 16.91 -12.85
C THR A 97 6.59 18.26 -13.25
N LYS A 98 5.81 19.34 -13.14
CA LYS A 98 6.29 20.71 -13.31
C LYS A 98 6.85 21.31 -12.01
N ARG A 99 6.42 20.78 -10.85
CA ARG A 99 6.81 21.26 -9.52
C ARG A 99 7.95 20.48 -8.89
N ARG A 100 8.17 19.25 -9.32
CA ARG A 100 9.15 18.31 -8.76
C ARG A 100 9.99 17.68 -9.87
N GLN A 101 11.27 17.49 -9.58
CA GLN A 101 12.16 16.78 -10.48
C GLN A 101 11.78 15.29 -10.56
N PRO A 102 11.98 14.63 -11.72
CA PRO A 102 11.70 13.20 -11.87
C PRO A 102 12.36 12.33 -10.81
N VAL A 103 13.60 12.60 -10.46
CA VAL A 103 14.34 11.87 -9.43
C VAL A 103 13.68 12.01 -8.05
N TRP A 104 13.20 13.20 -7.72
CA TRP A 104 12.49 13.46 -6.48
C TRP A 104 11.20 12.65 -6.41
N ILE A 105 10.41 12.67 -7.48
CA ILE A 105 9.14 11.90 -7.58
C ILE A 105 9.41 10.41 -7.44
N MET A 106 10.39 9.89 -8.15
CA MET A 106 10.76 8.48 -8.11
C MET A 106 11.18 8.04 -6.70
N ASN A 107 12.00 8.85 -6.01
CA ASN A 107 12.42 8.56 -4.64
C ASN A 107 11.25 8.63 -3.66
N MET A 108 10.33 9.60 -3.78
CA MET A 108 9.11 9.63 -2.95
C MET A 108 8.23 8.40 -3.14
N ILE A 109 8.22 7.79 -4.31
CA ILE A 109 7.43 6.59 -4.60
C ILE A 109 8.11 5.33 -4.04
N THR A 110 9.45 5.23 -4.18
CA THR A 110 10.20 4.00 -3.88
C THR A 110 10.87 3.99 -2.51
N ASN A 111 11.21 5.15 -1.98
CA ASN A 111 11.99 5.29 -0.74
C ASN A 111 11.54 6.50 0.09
N VAL A 112 10.27 6.49 0.46
CA VAL A 112 9.67 7.57 1.25
C VAL A 112 10.40 7.81 2.57
N ASP A 113 10.95 6.76 3.18
CA ASP A 113 11.63 6.85 4.47
C ASP A 113 12.89 7.71 4.37
N MET A 114 13.74 7.40 3.41
CA MET A 114 14.94 8.21 3.11
C MET A 114 14.57 9.66 2.78
N MET A 115 13.52 9.87 1.97
CA MET A 115 13.07 11.22 1.62
C MET A 115 12.62 12.01 2.85
N LEU A 116 11.87 11.39 3.76
CA LEU A 116 11.42 12.05 5.00
C LEU A 116 12.59 12.32 5.97
N GLU A 117 13.66 11.57 5.90
CA GLU A 117 14.86 11.77 6.72
C GLU A 117 15.77 12.88 6.18
N THR A 118 15.86 13.00 4.84
CA THR A 118 16.91 13.80 4.20
C THR A 118 16.42 14.99 3.39
N ASP A 119 15.15 14.99 2.93
CA ASP A 119 14.63 16.02 2.04
C ASP A 119 13.68 16.99 2.76
N PRO A 120 14.02 18.29 2.84
CA PRO A 120 13.19 19.29 3.56
C PRO A 120 11.80 19.48 2.96
N GLU A 121 11.63 19.28 1.63
CA GLU A 121 10.32 19.42 1.01
C GLU A 121 9.42 18.22 1.30
N ALA A 122 9.99 17.01 1.41
CA ALA A 122 9.25 15.84 1.86
C ALA A 122 8.80 15.99 3.32
N GLN A 123 9.67 16.51 4.20
CA GLN A 123 9.34 16.83 5.60
C GLN A 123 8.21 17.85 5.69
N LYS A 124 8.28 18.93 4.92
CA LYS A 124 7.21 19.93 4.86
C LYS A 124 5.87 19.35 4.38
N LEU A 125 5.89 18.42 3.41
CA LEU A 125 4.68 17.74 2.99
C LEU A 125 4.12 16.83 4.08
N LEU A 126 4.96 16.17 4.86
CA LEU A 126 4.53 15.39 6.02
C LEU A 126 3.81 16.28 7.05
N GLU A 127 4.36 17.45 7.36
CA GLU A 127 3.74 18.43 8.27
C GLU A 127 2.37 18.91 7.74
N GLN A 128 2.29 19.23 6.44
CA GLN A 128 1.06 19.68 5.81
C GLN A 128 -0.03 18.60 5.75
N CYS A 129 0.36 17.35 5.54
CA CYS A 129 -0.57 16.23 5.42
C CYS A 129 -0.91 15.61 6.77
N MET A 130 -0.03 15.74 7.77
CA MET A 130 -0.12 15.11 9.10
C MET A 130 -0.25 13.57 9.03
N VAL A 131 0.06 13.00 7.90
CA VAL A 131 0.02 11.56 7.62
C VAL A 131 1.25 11.19 6.81
N ARG A 132 1.99 10.19 7.28
CA ARG A 132 3.12 9.64 6.55
C ARG A 132 2.62 8.84 5.35
N MET A 133 3.18 9.10 4.17
CA MET A 133 2.95 8.27 2.99
C MET A 133 3.49 6.86 3.26
N PRO A 134 2.65 5.81 3.16
CA PRO A 134 3.13 4.46 3.33
C PRO A 134 3.97 4.02 2.12
N ASN A 135 4.99 3.21 2.36
CA ASN A 135 5.75 2.61 1.27
C ASN A 135 4.85 1.66 0.46
N GLN A 136 4.74 1.91 -0.83
CA GLN A 136 3.88 1.15 -1.74
C GLN A 136 4.56 -0.11 -2.29
N ASN A 137 5.80 -0.37 -1.91
CA ASN A 137 6.60 -1.50 -2.36
C ASN A 137 6.65 -1.61 -3.90
N LEU A 138 6.85 -0.49 -4.57
CA LEU A 138 7.01 -0.45 -6.01
C LEU A 138 8.46 -0.66 -6.41
N SER A 139 8.66 -1.47 -7.47
CA SER A 139 9.95 -1.55 -8.14
C SER A 139 10.30 -0.21 -8.81
N LYS A 140 11.58 0.01 -9.10
CA LYS A 140 12.04 1.17 -9.89
C LYS A 140 11.32 1.25 -11.23
N GLU A 141 11.06 0.12 -11.88
CA GLU A 141 10.36 0.05 -13.15
C GLU A 141 8.89 0.50 -13.01
N ASP A 142 8.18 0.01 -11.99
CA ASP A 142 6.79 0.38 -11.76
C ASP A 142 6.65 1.86 -11.33
N ALA A 143 7.56 2.34 -10.50
CA ALA A 143 7.64 3.77 -10.17
C ALA A 143 7.89 4.63 -11.42
N ARG A 144 8.69 4.14 -12.37
CA ARG A 144 8.93 4.82 -13.66
C ARG A 144 7.67 4.86 -14.52
N LYS A 145 6.83 3.82 -14.51
CA LYS A 145 5.51 3.82 -15.16
C LYS A 145 4.58 4.85 -14.51
N VAL A 146 4.58 4.94 -13.18
CA VAL A 146 3.79 5.96 -12.45
C VAL A 146 4.25 7.37 -12.82
N LEU A 147 5.55 7.63 -12.89
CA LEU A 147 6.09 8.92 -13.34
C LEU A 147 5.63 9.25 -14.77
N GLU A 148 5.64 8.27 -15.67
CA GLU A 148 5.17 8.48 -17.05
C GLU A 148 3.68 8.83 -17.11
N PHE A 149 2.86 8.18 -16.29
CA PHE A 149 1.46 8.51 -16.13
C PHE A 149 1.25 9.93 -15.57
N GLN A 150 2.06 10.35 -14.59
CA GLN A 150 2.00 11.71 -14.05
C GLN A 150 2.35 12.75 -15.12
N ARG A 151 3.38 12.51 -15.96
CA ARG A 151 3.75 13.36 -17.08
C ARG A 151 2.58 13.50 -18.08
N SER A 152 1.92 12.39 -18.39
CA SER A 152 0.71 12.40 -19.24
C SER A 152 -0.45 13.18 -18.61
N ASN A 153 -0.69 13.01 -17.32
CA ASN A 153 -1.71 13.78 -16.58
C ASN A 153 -1.43 15.29 -16.61
N ASP A 154 -0.17 15.68 -16.60
CA ASP A 154 0.27 17.08 -16.62
C ASP A 154 0.37 17.66 -18.03
N GLY A 155 -0.04 16.87 -19.06
CA GLY A 155 -0.23 17.31 -20.44
C GLY A 155 0.97 17.10 -21.36
N GLU A 156 1.99 16.36 -20.93
CA GLU A 156 3.07 15.94 -21.83
C GLU A 156 2.55 14.92 -22.86
N LYS A 157 3.17 14.86 -24.03
CA LYS A 157 2.76 14.02 -25.17
C LYS A 157 3.92 13.19 -25.67
#